data_934226ce5c18a19141518b9532c6ce60
#
_entry.id   934226ce5c18a19141518b9532c6ce60
#
_cell.length_a   1.000
_cell.length_b   1.000
_cell.length_c   1.000
_cell.angle_alpha   90.00
_cell.angle_beta   90.00
_cell.angle_gamma   90.00
#
_symmetry.space_group_name_H-M   'P 1'
#
loop_
_entity.id
_entity.type
_entity.pdbx_description
1 polymer ?
#
loop_
_entity_poly.entity_id
_entity_poly.type
_entity_poly.pdbx_seq_one_letter_code
_entity_poly.pdbx_strand_id
1 'polypeptide(L)'
;MSKLQDSLNSIKYDINKPLKKVLLVAVSKTHPESAILAAIDAGQFDFGENYVQELSRKAENLANHPICWHFIGTIQSNKTSQIAKYASWVHTLTKEQHAKRLNDQRPTNLSPLNVLIEVNISGEESKGGLTNYKDINTLATIINSLPNLSLKGLMGMASNTMDEIVIKNQFNLLSSYLEQLNNDGFNLTELSMGMSNDYKLAIECGSTMVRIGSKIFGERSYGD
;
A
#
# COMPACT_ATOMS: atom_id res chain seq x y z
N MET A 1 -18.45 14.23 17.76
CA MET A 1 -17.86 13.41 16.67
C MET A 1 -17.29 12.14 17.29
N SER A 2 -17.24 11.03 16.57
CA SER A 2 -16.64 9.81 17.11
C SER A 2 -15.10 9.95 17.18
N LYS A 3 -14.45 9.27 18.14
CA LYS A 3 -12.99 9.25 18.26
C LYS A 3 -12.29 8.89 16.94
N LEU A 4 -12.90 8.00 16.14
CA LEU A 4 -12.42 7.63 14.82
C LEU A 4 -12.45 8.81 13.84
N GLN A 5 -13.53 9.57 13.83
CA GLN A 5 -13.68 10.75 12.96
C GLN A 5 -12.68 11.84 13.30
N ASP A 6 -12.44 12.09 14.60
CA ASP A 6 -11.44 13.07 15.05
C ASP A 6 -10.02 12.63 14.63
N SER A 7 -9.70 11.33 14.77
CA SER A 7 -8.43 10.76 14.33
C SER A 7 -8.23 10.89 12.81
N LEU A 8 -9.25 10.56 12.01
CA LEU A 8 -9.19 10.71 10.55
C LEU A 8 -9.00 12.17 10.14
N ASN A 9 -9.74 13.10 10.74
CA ASN A 9 -9.63 14.53 10.44
C ASN A 9 -8.23 15.07 10.77
N SER A 10 -7.67 14.68 11.92
CA SER A 10 -6.31 15.06 12.31
C SER A 10 -5.26 14.56 11.30
N ILE A 11 -5.34 13.30 10.89
CA ILE A 11 -4.42 12.72 9.91
C ILE A 11 -4.60 13.39 8.55
N LYS A 12 -5.84 13.56 8.08
CA LYS A 12 -6.14 14.26 6.82
C LYS A 12 -5.63 15.68 6.81
N TYR A 13 -5.70 16.38 7.93
CA TYR A 13 -5.11 17.72 8.08
C TYR A 13 -3.59 17.69 7.92
N ASP A 14 -2.91 16.73 8.58
CA ASP A 14 -1.45 16.60 8.49
C ASP A 14 -0.96 16.26 7.08
N ILE A 15 -1.64 15.34 6.37
CA ILE A 15 -1.24 14.91 5.03
C ILE A 15 -1.62 15.91 3.92
N ASN A 16 -2.53 16.85 4.19
CA ASN A 16 -2.92 17.90 3.24
C ASN A 16 -2.07 19.19 3.34
N LYS A 17 -1.12 19.25 4.28
CA LYS A 17 -0.19 20.41 4.42
C LYS A 17 0.83 20.53 3.27
N PRO A 18 1.36 19.43 2.69
CA PRO A 18 2.31 19.52 1.59
C PRO A 18 1.68 20.05 0.30
N LEU A 19 2.53 20.58 -0.58
CA LEU A 19 2.15 21.02 -1.94
C LEU A 19 1.64 19.86 -2.82
N LYS A 20 1.98 18.61 -2.49
CA LYS A 20 1.51 17.39 -3.17
C LYS A 20 0.43 16.70 -2.33
N LYS A 21 -0.64 16.31 -3.00
CA LYS A 21 -1.71 15.52 -2.36
C LYS A 21 -1.16 14.13 -1.99
N VAL A 22 -1.29 13.76 -0.71
CA VAL A 22 -0.91 12.44 -0.21
C VAL A 22 -2.18 11.63 0.03
N LEU A 23 -2.21 10.39 -0.47
CA LEU A 23 -3.31 9.47 -0.27
C LEU A 23 -3.20 8.79 1.10
N LEU A 24 -4.30 8.78 1.85
CA LEU A 24 -4.43 8.00 3.08
C LEU A 24 -5.02 6.64 2.76
N VAL A 25 -4.27 5.58 2.99
CA VAL A 25 -4.77 4.20 3.02
C VAL A 25 -5.04 3.83 4.48
N ALA A 26 -6.31 3.72 4.85
CA ALA A 26 -6.74 3.32 6.19
C ALA A 26 -6.60 1.81 6.34
N VAL A 27 -5.67 1.36 7.19
CA VAL A 27 -5.36 -0.07 7.35
C VAL A 27 -6.37 -0.70 8.32
N SER A 28 -7.35 -1.41 7.76
CA SER A 28 -8.51 -1.97 8.48
C SER A 28 -8.40 -3.46 8.84
N LYS A 29 -7.20 -4.04 8.68
CA LYS A 29 -6.96 -5.44 9.07
C LYS A 29 -7.35 -5.68 10.52
N THR A 30 -7.99 -6.82 10.79
CA THR A 30 -8.50 -7.25 12.10
C THR A 30 -9.65 -6.41 12.67
N HIS A 31 -10.06 -5.34 12.02
CA HIS A 31 -11.20 -4.53 12.43
C HIS A 31 -12.50 -4.97 11.73
N PRO A 32 -13.67 -4.85 12.40
CA PRO A 32 -14.95 -5.23 11.83
C PRO A 32 -15.41 -4.26 10.75
N GLU A 33 -16.35 -4.69 9.92
CA GLU A 33 -16.95 -3.89 8.85
C GLU A 33 -17.64 -2.62 9.36
N SER A 34 -18.18 -2.65 10.59
CA SER A 34 -18.75 -1.46 11.22
C SER A 34 -17.74 -0.31 11.40
N ALA A 35 -16.47 -0.64 11.64
CA ALA A 35 -15.41 0.37 11.72
C ALA A 35 -15.09 0.98 10.35
N ILE A 36 -15.16 0.16 9.28
CA ILE A 36 -15.01 0.62 7.90
C ILE A 36 -16.16 1.55 7.52
N LEU A 37 -17.41 1.16 7.84
CA LEU A 37 -18.57 2.01 7.57
C LEU A 37 -18.48 3.36 8.28
N ALA A 38 -18.08 3.37 9.55
CA ALA A 38 -17.86 4.63 10.29
C ALA A 38 -16.75 5.50 9.66
N ALA A 39 -15.71 4.89 9.06
CA ALA A 39 -14.68 5.62 8.33
C ALA A 39 -15.19 6.15 6.98
N ILE A 40 -16.07 5.41 6.29
CA ILE A 40 -16.74 5.88 5.06
C ILE A 40 -17.61 7.10 5.35
N ASP A 41 -18.36 7.09 6.44
CA ASP A 41 -19.16 8.24 6.89
C ASP A 41 -18.30 9.49 7.17
N ALA A 42 -17.01 9.28 7.53
CA ALA A 42 -16.01 10.34 7.67
C ALA A 42 -15.24 10.64 6.34
N GLY A 43 -15.71 10.12 5.21
CA GLY A 43 -15.15 10.38 3.87
C GLY A 43 -13.85 9.65 3.59
N GLN A 44 -13.62 8.47 4.18
CA GLN A 44 -12.49 7.60 3.86
C GLN A 44 -12.95 6.47 2.94
N PHE A 45 -12.26 6.28 1.80
CA PHE A 45 -12.64 5.29 0.79
C PHE A 45 -11.52 4.33 0.40
N ASP A 46 -10.27 4.64 0.72
CA ASP A 46 -9.10 3.80 0.47
C ASP A 46 -8.76 2.98 1.72
N PHE A 47 -8.91 1.66 1.64
CA PHE A 47 -8.70 0.75 2.77
C PHE A 47 -7.66 -0.32 2.47
N GLY A 48 -6.79 -0.60 3.45
CA GLY A 48 -5.71 -1.57 3.34
C GLY A 48 -5.96 -2.85 4.13
N GLU A 49 -5.81 -4.00 3.47
CA GLU A 49 -5.94 -5.33 4.08
C GLU A 49 -4.67 -6.16 3.91
N ASN A 50 -4.32 -6.91 4.97
CA ASN A 50 -3.15 -7.78 4.96
C ASN A 50 -3.51 -9.24 4.62
N TYR A 51 -4.74 -9.65 4.91
CA TYR A 51 -5.18 -11.04 4.79
C TYR A 51 -6.20 -11.16 3.66
N VAL A 52 -5.93 -12.09 2.74
CA VAL A 52 -6.78 -12.27 1.55
C VAL A 52 -8.21 -12.66 1.94
N GLN A 53 -8.38 -13.45 3.00
CA GLN A 53 -9.69 -13.86 3.49
C GLN A 53 -10.50 -12.67 4.00
N GLU A 54 -9.85 -11.73 4.72
CA GLU A 54 -10.49 -10.51 5.17
C GLU A 54 -10.85 -9.61 3.99
N LEU A 55 -9.91 -9.42 3.05
CA LEU A 55 -10.15 -8.64 1.83
C LEU A 55 -11.37 -9.17 1.08
N SER A 56 -11.42 -10.48 0.79
CA SER A 56 -12.53 -11.08 0.04
C SER A 56 -13.86 -10.90 0.74
N ARG A 57 -13.93 -11.26 2.02
CA ARG A 57 -15.16 -11.17 2.82
C ARG A 57 -15.66 -9.73 2.94
N LYS A 58 -14.77 -8.78 3.26
CA LYS A 58 -15.12 -7.37 3.40
C LYS A 58 -15.53 -6.76 2.07
N ALA A 59 -14.83 -7.08 0.98
CA ALA A 59 -15.16 -6.58 -0.35
C ALA A 59 -16.53 -7.09 -0.84
N GLU A 60 -16.91 -8.33 -0.51
CA GLU A 60 -18.23 -8.88 -0.82
C GLU A 60 -19.33 -8.23 0.03
N ASN A 61 -19.12 -8.16 1.35
CA ASN A 61 -20.13 -7.62 2.27
C ASN A 61 -20.37 -6.11 2.09
N LEU A 62 -19.36 -5.38 1.64
CA LEU A 62 -19.40 -3.93 1.43
C LEU A 62 -19.44 -3.53 -0.05
N ALA A 63 -19.87 -4.43 -0.94
CA ALA A 63 -19.87 -4.22 -2.40
C ALA A 63 -20.70 -2.99 -2.85
N ASN A 64 -21.67 -2.55 -2.05
CA ASN A 64 -22.51 -1.37 -2.33
C ASN A 64 -21.85 -0.04 -1.95
N HIS A 65 -20.63 -0.07 -1.42
CA HIS A 65 -19.88 1.14 -1.04
C HIS A 65 -18.71 1.38 -2.01
N PRO A 66 -18.37 2.64 -2.31
CA PRO A 66 -17.30 2.98 -3.27
C PRO A 66 -15.90 2.82 -2.65
N ILE A 67 -15.56 1.62 -2.22
CA ILE A 67 -14.29 1.33 -1.56
C ILE A 67 -13.21 0.99 -2.58
N CYS A 68 -12.05 1.64 -2.45
CA CYS A 68 -10.83 1.27 -3.13
C CYS A 68 -10.01 0.34 -2.20
N TRP A 69 -9.93 -0.94 -2.56
CA TRP A 69 -9.23 -1.93 -1.75
C TRP A 69 -7.75 -2.01 -2.12
N HIS A 70 -6.88 -1.85 -1.12
CA HIS A 70 -5.43 -2.00 -1.20
C HIS A 70 -5.00 -3.29 -0.50
N PHE A 71 -4.42 -4.23 -1.24
CA PHE A 71 -3.77 -5.39 -0.64
C PHE A 71 -2.34 -5.02 -0.27
N ILE A 72 -2.04 -5.09 1.02
CA ILE A 72 -0.74 -4.70 1.59
C ILE A 72 -0.09 -5.84 2.40
N GLY A 73 -0.61 -7.06 2.28
CA GLY A 73 -0.05 -8.26 2.91
C GLY A 73 0.85 -9.05 1.97
N THR A 74 1.48 -10.10 2.49
CA THR A 74 2.32 -10.99 1.70
C THR A 74 1.49 -11.79 0.69
N ILE A 75 1.89 -11.78 -0.58
CA ILE A 75 1.21 -12.51 -1.65
C ILE A 75 1.56 -13.99 -1.55
N GLN A 76 0.53 -14.82 -1.41
CA GLN A 76 0.64 -16.27 -1.51
C GLN A 76 0.16 -16.74 -2.89
N SER A 77 0.93 -17.63 -3.55
CA SER A 77 0.65 -18.06 -4.93
C SER A 77 -0.74 -18.67 -5.12
N ASN A 78 -1.27 -19.37 -4.11
CA ASN A 78 -2.61 -19.99 -4.15
C ASN A 78 -3.74 -19.00 -3.84
N LYS A 79 -3.44 -17.72 -3.57
CA LYS A 79 -4.42 -16.68 -3.24
C LYS A 79 -4.47 -15.53 -4.26
N THR A 80 -3.64 -15.58 -5.31
CA THR A 80 -3.53 -14.52 -6.32
C THR A 80 -4.86 -14.23 -7.05
N SER A 81 -5.71 -15.25 -7.27
CA SER A 81 -7.02 -15.06 -7.93
C SER A 81 -7.96 -14.20 -7.10
N GLN A 82 -7.99 -14.38 -5.79
CA GLN A 82 -8.82 -13.56 -4.90
C GLN A 82 -8.28 -12.12 -4.82
N ILE A 83 -6.95 -11.96 -4.74
CA ILE A 83 -6.32 -10.63 -4.79
C ILE A 83 -6.66 -9.94 -6.10
N ALA A 84 -6.49 -10.61 -7.24
CA ALA A 84 -6.80 -10.07 -8.56
C ALA A 84 -8.28 -9.69 -8.72
N LYS A 85 -9.20 -10.41 -8.07
CA LYS A 85 -10.64 -10.14 -8.13
C LYS A 85 -11.05 -8.93 -7.29
N TYR A 86 -10.53 -8.80 -6.07
CA TYR A 86 -11.07 -7.85 -5.09
C TYR A 86 -10.21 -6.60 -4.87
N ALA A 87 -8.89 -6.67 -5.10
CA ALA A 87 -8.03 -5.52 -4.91
C ALA A 87 -8.07 -4.56 -6.12
N SER A 88 -8.00 -3.27 -5.83
CA SER A 88 -7.70 -2.20 -6.80
C SER A 88 -6.21 -1.87 -6.85
N TRP A 89 -5.51 -2.13 -5.74
CA TRP A 89 -4.08 -1.93 -5.57
C TRP A 89 -3.43 -3.12 -4.88
N VAL A 90 -2.20 -3.44 -5.30
CA VAL A 90 -1.31 -4.40 -4.62
C VAL A 90 0.02 -3.71 -4.35
N HIS A 91 0.44 -3.64 -3.08
CA HIS A 91 1.64 -2.91 -2.68
C HIS A 91 2.89 -3.79 -2.50
N THR A 92 2.73 -5.10 -2.50
CA THR A 92 3.74 -6.06 -2.01
C THR A 92 4.24 -7.02 -3.09
N LEU A 93 4.29 -6.54 -4.34
CA LEU A 93 4.72 -7.39 -5.45
C LEU A 93 6.26 -7.48 -5.48
N THR A 94 6.78 -8.72 -5.37
CA THR A 94 8.23 -8.99 -5.34
C THR A 94 8.67 -10.10 -6.30
N LYS A 95 7.71 -10.84 -6.91
CA LYS A 95 8.03 -12.01 -7.73
C LYS A 95 7.35 -11.96 -9.09
N GLU A 96 8.10 -12.26 -10.14
CA GLU A 96 7.58 -12.41 -11.50
C GLU A 96 6.39 -13.39 -11.57
N GLN A 97 6.50 -14.54 -10.89
CA GLN A 97 5.41 -15.53 -10.86
C GLN A 97 4.11 -14.95 -10.32
N HIS A 98 4.19 -14.09 -9.28
CA HIS A 98 3.00 -13.43 -8.74
C HIS A 98 2.44 -12.40 -9.71
N ALA A 99 3.30 -11.63 -10.38
CA ALA A 99 2.88 -10.67 -11.41
C ALA A 99 2.11 -11.37 -12.55
N LYS A 100 2.67 -12.44 -13.12
CA LYS A 100 2.02 -13.23 -14.16
C LYS A 100 0.66 -13.79 -13.71
N ARG A 101 0.61 -14.39 -12.51
CA ARG A 101 -0.65 -14.94 -11.97
C ARG A 101 -1.71 -13.86 -11.74
N LEU A 102 -1.34 -12.71 -11.20
CA LEU A 102 -2.27 -11.58 -11.00
C LEU A 102 -2.78 -11.06 -12.35
N ASN A 103 -1.91 -10.94 -13.35
CA ASN A 103 -2.27 -10.56 -14.71
C ASN A 103 -3.29 -11.52 -15.33
N ASP A 104 -2.97 -12.83 -15.31
CA ASP A 104 -3.78 -13.86 -15.97
C ASP A 104 -5.13 -14.09 -15.28
N GLN A 105 -5.20 -13.79 -13.99
CA GLN A 105 -6.38 -13.99 -13.14
C GLN A 105 -7.20 -12.70 -12.93
N ARG A 106 -6.75 -11.56 -13.49
CA ARG A 106 -7.54 -10.32 -13.43
C ARG A 106 -8.82 -10.46 -14.24
N PRO A 107 -10.01 -10.26 -13.64
CA PRO A 107 -11.27 -10.30 -14.40
C PRO A 107 -11.30 -9.28 -15.52
N THR A 108 -11.74 -9.67 -16.70
CA THR A 108 -11.73 -8.84 -17.93
C THR A 108 -12.64 -7.62 -17.86
N ASN A 109 -13.62 -7.62 -16.97
CA ASN A 109 -14.53 -6.49 -16.72
C ASN A 109 -13.96 -5.48 -15.71
N LEU A 110 -12.77 -5.73 -15.13
CA LEU A 110 -12.11 -4.80 -14.24
C LEU A 110 -10.95 -4.09 -14.94
N SER A 111 -10.70 -2.84 -14.56
CA SER A 111 -9.50 -2.11 -14.99
C SER A 111 -8.22 -2.85 -14.60
N PRO A 112 -7.09 -2.62 -15.28
CA PRO A 112 -5.80 -3.17 -14.87
C PRO A 112 -5.53 -2.93 -13.38
N LEU A 113 -4.97 -3.94 -12.72
CA LEU A 113 -4.65 -3.88 -11.30
C LEU A 113 -3.44 -2.96 -11.08
N ASN A 114 -3.62 -1.92 -10.26
CA ASN A 114 -2.49 -1.06 -9.89
C ASN A 114 -1.54 -1.83 -8.97
N VAL A 115 -0.25 -1.82 -9.29
CA VAL A 115 0.74 -2.56 -8.52
C VAL A 115 1.94 -1.67 -8.17
N LEU A 116 2.50 -1.90 -6.98
CA LEU A 116 3.76 -1.35 -6.52
C LEU A 116 4.74 -2.51 -6.28
N ILE A 117 6.01 -2.28 -6.58
CA ILE A 117 7.07 -3.22 -6.23
C ILE A 117 7.49 -2.94 -4.78
N GLU A 118 7.49 -3.98 -3.95
CA GLU A 118 7.99 -3.87 -2.58
C GLU A 118 9.51 -3.94 -2.55
N VAL A 119 10.12 -2.95 -1.89
CA VAL A 119 11.55 -2.80 -1.72
C VAL A 119 11.92 -2.88 -0.24
N ASN A 120 12.87 -3.71 0.10
CA ASN A 120 13.45 -3.79 1.45
C ASN A 120 14.45 -2.65 1.66
N ILE A 121 13.96 -1.51 2.11
CA ILE A 121 14.79 -0.32 2.38
C ILE A 121 15.42 -0.32 3.76
N SER A 122 14.98 -1.21 4.65
CA SER A 122 15.52 -1.29 6.02
C SER A 122 16.78 -2.15 6.13
N GLY A 123 17.00 -3.04 5.16
CA GLY A 123 18.07 -4.04 5.22
C GLY A 123 17.82 -5.19 6.19
N GLU A 124 16.66 -5.22 6.87
CA GLU A 124 16.30 -6.29 7.80
C GLU A 124 15.89 -7.56 7.03
N GLU A 125 16.55 -8.69 7.26
CA GLU A 125 16.24 -9.97 6.59
C GLU A 125 14.81 -10.46 6.85
N SER A 126 14.22 -10.08 7.98
CA SER A 126 12.84 -10.44 8.35
C SER A 126 11.77 -9.72 7.53
N LYS A 127 12.13 -8.63 6.83
CA LYS A 127 11.21 -7.87 5.98
C LYS A 127 11.28 -8.34 4.54
N GLY A 128 10.10 -8.43 3.92
CA GLY A 128 9.98 -8.69 2.49
C GLY A 128 10.54 -7.55 1.63
N GLY A 129 10.57 -7.77 0.34
CA GLY A 129 10.98 -6.77 -0.64
C GLY A 129 12.26 -7.13 -1.38
N LEU A 130 12.44 -6.49 -2.55
CA LEU A 130 13.67 -6.59 -3.32
C LEU A 130 14.74 -5.68 -2.70
N THR A 131 16.00 -6.12 -2.74
CA THR A 131 17.10 -5.44 -2.02
C THR A 131 18.03 -4.64 -2.92
N ASN A 132 17.95 -4.82 -4.25
CA ASN A 132 18.86 -4.16 -5.19
C ASN A 132 18.12 -3.65 -6.42
N TYR A 133 18.67 -2.61 -7.03
CA TYR A 133 18.05 -1.93 -8.17
C TYR A 133 17.88 -2.82 -9.40
N LYS A 134 18.82 -3.71 -9.68
CA LYS A 134 18.76 -4.59 -10.85
C LYS A 134 17.52 -5.48 -10.84
N ASP A 135 17.20 -6.06 -9.69
CA ASP A 135 16.00 -6.93 -9.54
C ASP A 135 14.72 -6.11 -9.61
N ILE A 136 14.72 -4.88 -9.05
CA ILE A 136 13.61 -3.95 -9.14
C ILE A 136 13.31 -3.59 -10.59
N ASN A 137 14.33 -3.19 -11.36
CA ASN A 137 14.21 -2.82 -12.77
C ASN A 137 13.75 -4.02 -13.63
N THR A 138 14.33 -5.20 -13.38
CA THR A 138 13.91 -6.44 -14.05
C THR A 138 12.43 -6.74 -13.83
N LEU A 139 11.97 -6.67 -12.58
CA LEU A 139 10.56 -6.91 -12.26
C LEU A 139 9.65 -5.81 -12.85
N ALA A 140 10.08 -4.55 -12.82
CA ALA A 140 9.36 -3.43 -13.43
C ALA A 140 9.17 -3.64 -14.94
N THR A 141 10.21 -4.08 -15.65
CA THR A 141 10.16 -4.39 -17.08
C THR A 141 9.17 -5.51 -17.37
N ILE A 142 9.17 -6.57 -16.57
CA ILE A 142 8.22 -7.68 -16.71
C ILE A 142 6.78 -7.18 -16.49
N ILE A 143 6.52 -6.43 -15.41
CA ILE A 143 5.18 -5.91 -15.11
C ILE A 143 4.67 -5.02 -16.24
N ASN A 144 5.53 -4.18 -16.81
CA ASN A 144 5.17 -3.26 -17.90
C ASN A 144 4.75 -3.99 -19.19
N SER A 145 5.11 -5.27 -19.35
CA SER A 145 4.68 -6.13 -20.47
C SER A 145 3.33 -6.84 -20.20
N LEU A 146 2.76 -6.74 -19.01
CA LEU A 146 1.56 -7.45 -18.58
C LEU A 146 0.31 -6.54 -18.67
N PRO A 147 -0.59 -6.74 -19.64
CA PRO A 147 -1.64 -5.78 -19.98
C PRO A 147 -2.70 -5.55 -18.90
N ASN A 148 -2.90 -6.53 -18.01
CA ASN A 148 -3.87 -6.41 -16.92
C ASN A 148 -3.26 -5.88 -15.60
N LEU A 149 -1.98 -5.47 -15.63
CA LEU A 149 -1.32 -4.78 -14.53
C LEU A 149 -0.95 -3.36 -14.93
N SER A 150 -0.93 -2.47 -13.96
CA SER A 150 -0.44 -1.09 -14.14
C SER A 150 0.59 -0.81 -13.05
N LEU A 151 1.88 -0.83 -13.39
CA LEU A 151 2.93 -0.45 -12.46
C LEU A 151 2.82 1.05 -12.18
N LYS A 152 2.70 1.41 -10.91
CA LYS A 152 2.54 2.81 -10.46
C LYS A 152 3.75 3.35 -9.72
N GLY A 153 4.55 2.48 -9.12
CA GLY A 153 5.70 2.91 -8.33
C GLY A 153 6.21 1.84 -7.37
N LEU A 154 6.70 2.29 -6.23
CA LEU A 154 7.37 1.47 -5.24
C LEU A 154 6.68 1.54 -3.86
N MET A 155 6.88 0.50 -3.06
CA MET A 155 6.49 0.47 -1.65
C MET A 155 7.69 0.09 -0.79
N GLY A 156 7.80 0.72 0.39
CA GLY A 156 8.80 0.36 1.39
C GLY A 156 8.33 0.60 2.82
N MET A 157 9.00 -0.07 3.74
CA MET A 157 8.81 0.09 5.18
C MET A 157 10.15 0.36 5.84
N ALA A 158 10.24 1.47 6.57
CA ALA A 158 11.44 1.81 7.34
C ALA A 158 11.61 0.90 8.56
N SER A 159 12.80 0.87 9.13
CA SER A 159 13.11 0.19 10.38
C SER A 159 12.26 0.72 11.52
N ASN A 160 11.92 -0.15 12.47
CA ASN A 160 11.25 0.27 13.70
C ASN A 160 12.28 0.85 14.68
N THR A 161 12.65 2.10 14.48
CA THR A 161 13.62 2.85 15.29
C THR A 161 13.10 4.25 15.61
N MET A 162 13.67 4.89 16.62
CA MET A 162 13.41 6.30 16.95
C MET A 162 14.42 7.25 16.27
N ASP A 163 15.42 6.73 15.57
CA ASP A 163 16.40 7.53 14.84
C ASP A 163 15.81 8.03 13.51
N GLU A 164 15.41 9.30 13.52
CA GLU A 164 14.81 9.95 12.34
C GLU A 164 15.77 10.02 11.15
N ILE A 165 17.09 10.08 11.38
CA ILE A 165 18.09 10.12 10.30
C ILE A 165 18.10 8.78 9.57
N VAL A 166 18.08 7.67 10.31
CA VAL A 166 17.99 6.32 9.74
C VAL A 166 16.70 6.17 8.92
N ILE A 167 15.56 6.57 9.49
CA ILE A 167 14.26 6.49 8.82
C ILE A 167 14.26 7.32 7.52
N LYS A 168 14.72 8.56 7.56
CA LYS A 168 14.79 9.44 6.38
C LYS A 168 15.72 8.89 5.31
N ASN A 169 16.89 8.35 5.68
CA ASN A 169 17.79 7.73 4.73
C ASN A 169 17.16 6.56 4.00
N GLN A 170 16.40 5.72 4.70
CA GLN A 170 15.69 4.60 4.12
C GLN A 170 14.57 5.05 3.16
N PHE A 171 13.78 6.05 3.53
CA PHE A 171 12.76 6.62 2.63
C PHE A 171 13.37 7.30 1.41
N ASN A 172 14.47 8.03 1.57
CA ASN A 172 15.19 8.64 0.47
C ASN A 172 15.78 7.60 -0.50
N LEU A 173 16.20 6.44 0.01
CA LEU A 173 16.62 5.32 -0.85
C LEU A 173 15.48 4.85 -1.74
N LEU A 174 14.24 4.72 -1.21
CA LEU A 174 13.09 4.35 -2.03
C LEU A 174 12.81 5.39 -3.12
N SER A 175 12.86 6.67 -2.76
CA SER A 175 12.67 7.79 -3.69
C SER A 175 13.73 7.79 -4.79
N SER A 176 14.99 7.51 -4.46
CA SER A 176 16.07 7.43 -5.45
C SER A 176 15.89 6.27 -6.44
N TYR A 177 15.36 5.12 -5.99
CA TYR A 177 15.04 4.02 -6.90
C TYR A 177 13.88 4.36 -7.86
N LEU A 178 12.89 5.11 -7.40
CA LEU A 178 11.82 5.59 -8.28
C LEU A 178 12.38 6.54 -9.36
N GLU A 179 13.27 7.47 -8.97
CA GLU A 179 13.93 8.38 -9.90
C GLU A 179 14.78 7.62 -10.92
N GLN A 180 15.55 6.60 -10.49
CA GLN A 180 16.33 5.76 -11.37
C GLN A 180 15.44 5.01 -12.39
N LEU A 181 14.31 4.43 -11.95
CA LEU A 181 13.37 3.78 -12.86
C LEU A 181 12.83 4.78 -13.90
N ASN A 182 12.49 6.00 -13.48
CA ASN A 182 12.01 7.03 -14.41
C ASN A 182 13.09 7.48 -15.39
N ASN A 183 14.35 7.53 -14.98
CA ASN A 183 15.48 7.77 -15.88
C ASN A 183 15.68 6.62 -16.87
N ASP A 184 15.33 5.39 -16.51
CA ASP A 184 15.34 4.21 -17.39
C ASP A 184 14.11 4.14 -18.31
N GLY A 185 13.23 5.16 -18.29
CA GLY A 185 12.12 5.31 -19.22
C GLY A 185 10.75 4.86 -18.67
N PHE A 186 10.64 4.53 -17.38
CA PHE A 186 9.35 4.35 -16.75
C PHE A 186 8.71 5.72 -16.43
N ASN A 187 7.39 5.73 -16.20
CA ASN A 187 6.66 6.93 -15.78
C ASN A 187 5.89 6.64 -14.49
N LEU A 188 6.63 6.49 -13.41
CA LEU A 188 6.13 6.08 -12.11
C LEU A 188 6.00 7.30 -11.19
N THR A 189 4.89 7.37 -10.45
CA THR A 189 4.58 8.53 -9.61
C THR A 189 4.39 8.19 -8.14
N GLU A 190 4.16 6.91 -7.80
CA GLU A 190 3.68 6.53 -6.49
C GLU A 190 4.79 5.97 -5.59
N LEU A 191 4.84 6.52 -4.37
CA LEU A 191 5.67 6.05 -3.28
C LEU A 191 4.77 5.73 -2.09
N SER A 192 4.52 4.43 -1.85
CA SER A 192 3.78 3.96 -0.69
C SER A 192 4.75 3.72 0.46
N MET A 193 4.89 4.70 1.34
CA MET A 193 5.76 4.62 2.52
C MET A 193 5.23 5.50 3.64
N GLY A 194 5.54 5.12 4.87
CA GLY A 194 5.05 5.79 6.07
C GLY A 194 3.81 5.10 6.66
N MET A 195 3.90 4.88 7.96
CA MET A 195 2.88 4.26 8.81
C MET A 195 2.58 5.17 10.02
N SER A 196 1.82 4.68 10.99
CA SER A 196 1.36 5.48 12.14
C SER A 196 2.47 6.27 12.84
N ASN A 197 3.69 5.76 12.91
CA ASN A 197 4.77 6.40 13.68
C ASN A 197 5.68 7.31 12.84
N ASP A 198 5.79 7.07 11.55
CA ASP A 198 6.81 7.68 10.68
C ASP A 198 6.23 8.37 9.43
N TYR A 199 4.88 8.42 9.27
CA TYR A 199 4.26 9.00 8.07
C TYR A 199 4.65 10.46 7.80
N LYS A 200 4.92 11.26 8.83
CA LYS A 200 5.34 12.66 8.66
C LYS A 200 6.72 12.73 8.00
N LEU A 201 7.67 11.92 8.49
CA LEU A 201 9.01 11.80 7.89
C LEU A 201 8.93 11.24 6.45
N ALA A 202 8.05 10.25 6.23
CA ALA A 202 7.83 9.71 4.89
C ALA A 202 7.33 10.78 3.90
N ILE A 203 6.41 11.64 4.32
CA ILE A 203 5.89 12.75 3.50
C ILE A 203 7.01 13.74 3.17
N GLU A 204 7.85 14.09 4.12
CA GLU A 204 9.03 14.96 3.90
C GLU A 204 9.99 14.34 2.86
N CYS A 205 10.07 13.01 2.80
CA CYS A 205 10.89 12.25 1.85
C CYS A 205 10.17 11.91 0.54
N GLY A 206 8.98 12.48 0.27
CA GLY A 206 8.29 12.36 -1.02
C GLY A 206 7.20 11.29 -1.08
N SER A 207 6.75 10.73 0.05
CA SER A 207 5.62 9.78 0.06
C SER A 207 4.38 10.35 -0.63
N THR A 208 3.74 9.55 -1.48
CA THR A 208 2.45 9.87 -2.11
C THR A 208 1.29 9.09 -1.49
N MET A 209 1.61 8.01 -0.76
CA MET A 209 0.63 7.18 -0.05
C MET A 209 1.15 6.80 1.32
N VAL A 210 0.36 7.09 2.37
CA VAL A 210 0.64 6.64 3.75
C VAL A 210 -0.36 5.58 4.20
N ARG A 211 0.10 4.57 4.96
CA ARG A 211 -0.69 3.43 5.42
C ARG A 211 -0.87 3.48 6.93
N ILE A 212 -2.01 3.93 7.40
CA ILE A 212 -2.25 4.21 8.82
C ILE A 212 -3.39 3.34 9.35
N GLY A 213 -3.13 2.58 10.42
CA GLY A 213 -4.12 1.71 11.08
C GLY A 213 -4.38 2.13 12.53
N SER A 214 -3.44 1.91 13.43
CA SER A 214 -3.62 2.10 14.88
C SER A 214 -4.03 3.52 15.28
N LYS A 215 -3.57 4.54 14.58
CA LYS A 215 -4.00 5.93 14.83
C LYS A 215 -5.45 6.21 14.42
N ILE A 216 -6.03 5.42 13.51
CA ILE A 216 -7.42 5.57 13.04
C ILE A 216 -8.35 4.70 13.87
N PHE A 217 -8.06 3.40 13.93
CA PHE A 217 -8.96 2.39 14.50
C PHE A 217 -8.65 2.03 15.95
N GLY A 218 -7.53 2.52 16.49
CA GLY A 218 -7.05 2.15 17.83
C GLY A 218 -6.12 0.93 17.81
N GLU A 219 -5.68 0.52 19.00
CA GLU A 219 -4.92 -0.71 19.17
C GLU A 219 -5.79 -1.94 18.91
N ARG A 220 -5.17 -3.03 18.48
CA ARG A 220 -5.87 -4.27 18.16
C ARG A 220 -6.45 -4.86 19.43
N SER A 221 -7.76 -5.06 19.48
CA SER A 221 -8.36 -6.01 20.41
C SER A 221 -8.16 -7.41 19.80
N TYR A 222 -7.18 -8.14 20.28
CA TYR A 222 -7.18 -9.59 20.13
C TYR A 222 -8.32 -10.06 21.01
N GLY A 223 -9.49 -10.38 20.41
CA GLY A 223 -10.58 -11.03 21.12
C GLY A 223 -10.06 -12.33 21.69
N ASP A 224 -10.33 -12.54 22.97
CA ASP A 224 -10.13 -13.79 23.69
C ASP A 224 -10.93 -14.94 23.05
#